data_3e8e612fb372c049a93602cf9f0ddd52
#
_entry.id   3e8e612fb372c049a93602cf9f0ddd52
#
_cell.length_a   1.000
_cell.length_b   1.000
_cell.length_c   1.000
_cell.angle_alpha   90.00
_cell.angle_beta   90.00
_cell.angle_gamma   90.00
#
_symmetry.space_group_name_H-M   'P 1'
#
loop_
_entity.id
_entity.type
_entity.pdbx_description
1 polymer ?
#
loop_
_entity_poly.entity_id
_entity_poly.type
_entity_poly.pdbx_seq_one_letter_code
_entity_poly.pdbx_strand_id
1 'polypeptide(L)'
;ERTGGEFNHHNDFFTGRQGQEFASLQESYAYTYALGGMQIINHPGQYWSIDNTYSETQKDGPGWHANNFKTFPSLVGLEVYNQGDRRANDRILWDQILQRTMPTRNVFGYSGDDTHNNEQLFRNYNYMLMEDLTTEDLKDAMRKGESYFCYEPKGSGEGKAPRISAIEVDENSKTISIEANGLVHWIYATDKTSSAASSARSTIV
;
A
#
# COMPACT_ATOMS: atom_id res chain seq x y z
N GLU A 1 0.92 6.93 -14.33
CA GLU A 1 0.97 5.48 -14.43
C GLU A 1 1.80 5.07 -15.64
N ARG A 2 2.62 4.05 -15.48
CA ARG A 2 3.33 3.41 -16.59
C ARG A 2 2.67 2.10 -16.92
N THR A 3 2.29 1.97 -18.18
CA THR A 3 1.71 0.77 -18.76
C THR A 3 2.58 0.37 -19.94
N GLY A 4 2.76 -0.89 -20.19
CA GLY A 4 3.34 -1.31 -21.44
C GLY A 4 4.03 -2.66 -21.42
N GLY A 5 3.64 -3.51 -22.35
CA GLY A 5 4.27 -4.77 -22.64
C GLY A 5 4.23 -5.77 -21.50
N GLU A 6 5.37 -6.29 -21.14
CA GLU A 6 5.53 -7.28 -20.06
C GLU A 6 5.64 -6.65 -18.66
N PHE A 7 5.40 -5.34 -18.52
CA PHE A 7 5.61 -4.63 -17.26
C PHE A 7 4.32 -4.49 -16.47
N ASN A 8 4.41 -4.74 -15.17
CA ASN A 8 3.35 -4.44 -14.23
C ASN A 8 3.17 -2.92 -14.14
N HIS A 9 1.95 -2.48 -13.91
CA HIS A 9 1.69 -1.07 -13.73
C HIS A 9 2.31 -0.55 -12.44
N HIS A 10 2.83 0.66 -12.47
CA HIS A 10 3.33 1.37 -11.30
C HIS A 10 3.24 2.87 -11.48
N ASN A 11 3.17 3.59 -10.38
CA ASN A 11 3.20 5.05 -10.36
C ASN A 11 4.56 5.53 -9.89
N ASP A 12 5.13 6.49 -10.63
CA ASP A 12 6.34 7.21 -10.27
C ASP A 12 5.97 8.58 -9.71
N PHE A 13 6.46 8.88 -8.52
CA PHE A 13 6.22 10.15 -7.83
C PHE A 13 7.52 10.95 -7.70
N PHE A 14 7.43 12.27 -7.80
CA PHE A 14 8.51 13.24 -7.56
C PHE A 14 9.75 13.08 -8.47
N THR A 15 9.58 12.52 -9.65
CA THR A 15 10.68 12.36 -10.62
C THR A 15 10.86 13.60 -11.53
N GLY A 16 9.85 14.45 -11.64
CA GLY A 16 9.83 15.60 -12.54
C GLY A 16 9.86 15.22 -14.04
N ARG A 17 9.68 13.94 -14.38
CA ARG A 17 9.75 13.43 -15.75
C ARG A 17 8.55 12.56 -16.10
N GLN A 18 8.23 12.53 -17.41
CA GLN A 18 7.19 11.70 -17.99
C GLN A 18 7.74 10.95 -19.21
N GLY A 19 7.12 9.79 -19.52
CA GLY A 19 7.32 9.10 -20.79
C GLY A 19 8.68 8.40 -20.97
N GLN A 20 9.42 8.09 -19.90
CA GLN A 20 10.65 7.29 -20.02
C GLN A 20 10.30 5.81 -20.22
N GLU A 21 10.91 5.19 -21.25
CA GLU A 21 10.86 3.76 -21.48
C GLU A 21 12.04 3.05 -20.80
N PHE A 22 11.81 1.84 -20.32
CA PHE A 22 12.82 1.00 -19.67
C PHE A 22 12.77 -0.43 -20.23
N ALA A 23 13.92 -1.11 -20.22
CA ALA A 23 14.02 -2.49 -20.65
C ALA A 23 13.51 -3.47 -19.55
N SER A 24 13.46 -3.05 -18.30
CA SER A 24 12.97 -3.85 -17.18
C SER A 24 12.36 -2.99 -16.06
N LEU A 25 11.56 -3.61 -15.19
CA LEU A 25 11.05 -2.96 -13.99
C LEU A 25 12.18 -2.52 -13.06
N GLN A 26 13.21 -3.35 -12.91
CA GLN A 26 14.37 -3.06 -12.05
C GLN A 26 15.13 -1.82 -12.55
N GLU A 27 15.24 -1.64 -13.86
CA GLU A 27 15.81 -0.41 -14.44
C GLU A 27 14.95 0.82 -14.12
N SER A 28 13.64 0.71 -14.21
CA SER A 28 12.70 1.77 -13.80
C SER A 28 12.86 2.11 -12.31
N TYR A 29 12.98 1.11 -11.44
CA TYR A 29 13.15 1.31 -10.00
C TYR A 29 14.47 2.02 -9.69
N ALA A 30 15.56 1.58 -10.30
CA ALA A 30 16.87 2.21 -10.14
C ALA A 30 16.89 3.65 -10.64
N TYR A 31 16.25 3.91 -11.78
CA TYR A 31 16.14 5.25 -12.35
C TYR A 31 15.34 6.20 -11.47
N THR A 32 14.18 5.77 -10.97
CA THR A 32 13.37 6.56 -10.04
C THR A 32 14.12 6.87 -8.75
N TYR A 33 14.87 5.90 -8.24
CA TYR A 33 15.74 6.11 -7.08
C TYR A 33 16.81 7.17 -7.34
N ALA A 34 17.48 7.11 -8.50
CA ALA A 34 18.50 8.08 -8.88
C ALA A 34 17.98 9.51 -8.99
N LEU A 35 16.69 9.69 -9.26
CA LEU A 35 16.01 11.00 -9.30
C LEU A 35 15.50 11.46 -7.92
N GLY A 36 15.67 10.66 -6.86
CA GLY A 36 15.10 10.92 -5.54
C GLY A 36 13.59 10.73 -5.45
N GLY A 37 13.01 10.07 -6.45
CA GLY A 37 11.59 9.75 -6.52
C GLY A 37 11.20 8.49 -5.73
N MET A 38 9.91 8.18 -5.78
CA MET A 38 9.32 7.00 -5.16
C MET A 38 8.38 6.29 -6.13
N GLN A 39 8.14 4.99 -5.87
CA GLN A 39 7.25 4.17 -6.69
C GLN A 39 6.29 3.37 -5.83
N ILE A 40 5.08 3.21 -6.38
CA ILE A 40 4.03 2.32 -5.86
C ILE A 40 3.66 1.36 -6.98
N ILE A 41 3.63 0.06 -6.69
CA ILE A 41 3.18 -0.97 -7.64
C ILE A 41 1.66 -0.97 -7.65
N ASN A 42 1.05 -0.85 -8.83
CA ASN A 42 -0.41 -0.81 -8.97
C ASN A 42 -0.96 -2.24 -9.11
N HIS A 43 -2.09 -2.51 -8.45
CA HIS A 43 -2.90 -3.74 -8.55
C HIS A 43 -2.10 -5.02 -8.87
N PRO A 44 -1.07 -5.38 -8.09
CA PRO A 44 -0.18 -6.49 -8.42
C PRO A 44 -0.88 -7.86 -8.45
N GLY A 45 -1.99 -8.01 -7.74
CA GLY A 45 -2.85 -9.20 -7.79
C GLY A 45 -3.52 -9.44 -9.15
N GLN A 46 -3.36 -8.52 -10.11
CA GLN A 46 -3.72 -8.75 -11.51
C GLN A 46 -2.80 -9.79 -12.16
N TYR A 47 -1.56 -9.82 -11.74
CA TYR A 47 -0.48 -10.64 -12.34
C TYR A 47 -0.13 -11.84 -11.48
N TRP A 48 -0.72 -11.95 -10.29
CA TRP A 48 -0.47 -13.01 -9.34
C TRP A 48 -1.79 -13.67 -8.88
N SER A 49 -1.74 -14.98 -8.61
CA SER A 49 -2.84 -15.74 -8.01
C SER A 49 -2.34 -16.64 -6.90
N ILE A 50 -3.09 -16.69 -5.79
CA ILE A 50 -2.81 -17.61 -4.69
C ILE A 50 -2.92 -19.08 -5.10
N ASP A 51 -3.70 -19.37 -6.12
CA ASP A 51 -3.92 -20.74 -6.62
C ASP A 51 -2.71 -21.28 -7.40
N ASN A 52 -1.76 -20.42 -7.76
CA ASN A 52 -0.55 -20.80 -8.47
C ASN A 52 0.64 -20.97 -7.53
N THR A 53 1.49 -21.93 -7.84
CA THR A 53 2.78 -22.10 -7.15
C THR A 53 3.83 -21.24 -7.80
N TYR A 54 4.50 -20.39 -7.01
CA TYR A 54 5.59 -19.54 -7.45
C TYR A 54 6.89 -19.92 -6.74
N SER A 55 7.98 -20.00 -7.48
CA SER A 55 9.30 -20.02 -6.88
C SER A 55 9.64 -18.64 -6.28
N GLU A 56 10.59 -18.58 -5.35
CA GLU A 56 10.98 -17.30 -4.70
C GLU A 56 11.57 -16.27 -5.68
N THR A 57 11.98 -16.68 -6.86
CA THR A 57 12.54 -15.80 -7.91
C THR A 57 11.60 -15.59 -9.09
N GLN A 58 10.48 -16.30 -9.14
CA GLN A 58 9.56 -16.20 -10.27
C GLN A 58 8.89 -14.83 -10.28
N LYS A 59 8.93 -14.17 -11.45
CA LYS A 59 8.27 -12.87 -11.66
C LYS A 59 6.84 -12.89 -11.14
N ASP A 60 6.44 -11.76 -10.55
CA ASP A 60 5.13 -11.51 -9.96
C ASP A 60 4.81 -12.33 -8.70
N GLY A 61 5.66 -13.29 -8.33
CA GLY A 61 5.52 -14.02 -7.07
C GLY A 61 5.93 -13.20 -5.84
N PRO A 62 5.47 -13.62 -4.64
CA PRO A 62 5.75 -12.89 -3.40
C PRO A 62 7.25 -12.73 -3.11
N GLY A 63 8.06 -13.74 -3.39
CA GLY A 63 9.52 -13.70 -3.21
C GLY A 63 10.19 -12.71 -4.16
N TRP A 64 9.76 -12.69 -5.42
CA TRP A 64 10.27 -11.75 -6.41
C TRP A 64 9.96 -10.30 -6.01
N HIS A 65 8.73 -9.99 -5.59
CA HIS A 65 8.37 -8.68 -5.06
C HIS A 65 9.18 -8.32 -3.81
N ALA A 66 9.28 -9.24 -2.85
CA ALA A 66 10.05 -9.03 -1.63
C ALA A 66 11.53 -8.69 -1.91
N ASN A 67 12.14 -9.36 -2.89
CA ASN A 67 13.51 -9.07 -3.30
C ASN A 67 13.64 -7.70 -3.95
N ASN A 68 12.67 -7.27 -4.78
CA ASN A 68 12.65 -5.93 -5.35
C ASN A 68 12.51 -4.85 -4.26
N PHE A 69 11.61 -5.02 -3.30
CA PHE A 69 11.47 -4.09 -2.17
C PHE A 69 12.75 -3.98 -1.32
N LYS A 70 13.45 -5.08 -1.10
CA LYS A 70 14.74 -5.07 -0.38
C LYS A 70 15.88 -4.41 -1.17
N THR A 71 15.82 -4.51 -2.50
CA THR A 71 16.89 -4.02 -3.38
C THR A 71 16.71 -2.53 -3.74
N PHE A 72 15.47 -2.08 -3.94
CA PHE A 72 15.17 -0.74 -4.46
C PHE A 72 14.46 0.12 -3.39
N PRO A 73 15.18 1.05 -2.73
CA PRO A 73 14.58 1.94 -1.73
C PRO A 73 13.49 2.87 -2.29
N SER A 74 13.47 3.12 -3.60
CA SER A 74 12.42 3.89 -4.28
C SER A 74 11.05 3.22 -4.23
N LEU A 75 11.00 1.89 -4.17
CA LEU A 75 9.74 1.17 -3.97
C LEU A 75 9.26 1.35 -2.54
N VAL A 76 8.18 2.10 -2.33
CA VAL A 76 7.65 2.37 -0.98
C VAL A 76 6.46 1.48 -0.63
N GLY A 77 5.71 0.99 -1.62
CA GLY A 77 4.56 0.16 -1.36
C GLY A 77 3.85 -0.33 -2.61
N LEU A 78 2.67 -0.86 -2.42
CA LEU A 78 1.81 -1.37 -3.49
C LEU A 78 0.34 -1.09 -3.19
N GLU A 79 -0.51 -1.15 -4.21
CA GLU A 79 -1.96 -1.06 -4.03
C GLU A 79 -2.50 -2.33 -3.39
N VAL A 80 -3.30 -2.15 -2.35
CA VAL A 80 -4.02 -3.21 -1.61
C VAL A 80 -5.52 -3.17 -1.89
N TYR A 81 -6.02 -2.01 -2.35
CA TYR A 81 -7.33 -1.83 -2.95
C TYR A 81 -7.19 -1.04 -4.24
N ASN A 82 -7.83 -1.53 -5.31
CA ASN A 82 -7.82 -0.90 -6.62
C ASN A 82 -9.21 -1.01 -7.26
N GLN A 83 -9.67 0.06 -7.92
CA GLN A 83 -11.01 0.16 -8.54
C GLN A 83 -12.14 -0.34 -7.61
N GLY A 84 -12.18 0.15 -6.39
CA GLY A 84 -12.93 -0.48 -5.32
C GLY A 84 -12.14 -1.64 -4.75
N ASP A 85 -12.74 -2.82 -4.69
CA ASP A 85 -12.08 -4.08 -4.28
C ASP A 85 -12.11 -5.08 -5.44
N ARG A 86 -11.61 -4.68 -6.58
CA ARG A 86 -11.68 -5.50 -7.79
C ARG A 86 -10.82 -6.75 -7.71
N ARG A 87 -9.71 -6.70 -6.92
CA ARG A 87 -8.71 -7.76 -6.87
C ARG A 87 -8.30 -8.09 -5.43
N ALA A 88 -9.02 -9.02 -4.83
CA ALA A 88 -8.72 -9.48 -3.47
C ALA A 88 -7.28 -10.04 -3.31
N ASN A 89 -6.69 -10.55 -4.40
CA ASN A 89 -5.31 -11.03 -4.42
C ASN A 89 -4.27 -9.97 -4.09
N ASP A 90 -4.56 -8.67 -4.29
CA ASP A 90 -3.65 -7.58 -3.92
C ASP A 90 -3.30 -7.63 -2.43
N ARG A 91 -4.30 -7.81 -1.56
CA ARG A 91 -4.10 -7.89 -0.10
C ARG A 91 -3.37 -9.15 0.32
N ILE A 92 -3.71 -10.28 -0.31
CA ILE A 92 -3.07 -11.57 0.00
C ILE A 92 -1.60 -11.52 -0.40
N LEU A 93 -1.29 -10.97 -1.57
CA LEU A 93 0.07 -10.81 -2.03
C LEU A 93 0.86 -9.86 -1.12
N TRP A 94 0.26 -8.74 -0.70
CA TRP A 94 0.87 -7.81 0.24
C TRP A 94 1.23 -8.49 1.56
N ASP A 95 0.32 -9.27 2.15
CA ASP A 95 0.59 -10.03 3.38
C ASP A 95 1.77 -11.00 3.19
N GLN A 96 1.81 -11.75 2.09
CA GLN A 96 2.91 -12.65 1.78
C GLN A 96 4.26 -11.94 1.54
N ILE A 97 4.24 -10.73 1.01
CA ILE A 97 5.43 -9.88 0.89
C ILE A 97 5.90 -9.43 2.27
N LEU A 98 4.99 -8.95 3.13
CA LEU A 98 5.31 -8.54 4.49
C LEU A 98 5.95 -9.67 5.30
N GLN A 99 5.44 -10.90 5.20
CA GLN A 99 6.04 -12.07 5.86
C GLN A 99 7.50 -12.31 5.46
N ARG A 100 7.92 -11.86 4.27
CA ARG A 100 9.29 -12.00 3.74
C ARG A 100 10.17 -10.79 3.96
N THR A 101 9.60 -9.64 4.21
CA THR A 101 10.35 -8.37 4.32
C THR A 101 10.47 -7.86 5.76
N MET A 102 9.46 -8.08 6.59
CA MET A 102 9.48 -7.65 7.99
C MET A 102 10.45 -8.50 8.84
N PRO A 103 11.07 -7.94 9.89
CA PRO A 103 10.99 -6.54 10.33
C PRO A 103 12.00 -5.61 9.65
N THR A 104 12.76 -6.09 8.67
CA THR A 104 13.91 -5.35 8.10
C THR A 104 13.49 -4.33 7.04
N ARG A 105 12.37 -4.52 6.38
CA ARG A 105 11.87 -3.65 5.32
C ARG A 105 10.35 -3.55 5.37
N ASN A 106 9.84 -2.37 5.68
CA ASN A 106 8.40 -2.07 5.55
C ASN A 106 8.00 -1.96 4.08
N VAL A 107 6.81 -2.45 3.77
CA VAL A 107 6.14 -2.30 2.47
C VAL A 107 4.75 -1.76 2.75
N PHE A 108 4.50 -0.51 2.35
CA PHE A 108 3.27 0.17 2.71
C PHE A 108 2.12 -0.17 1.75
N GLY A 109 0.91 -0.27 2.30
CA GLY A 109 -0.30 -0.46 1.52
C GLY A 109 -0.88 0.88 1.08
N TYR A 110 -1.36 0.93 -0.16
CA TYR A 110 -2.04 2.08 -0.74
C TYR A 110 -3.37 1.67 -1.36
N SER A 111 -4.22 2.65 -1.60
CA SER A 111 -5.51 2.48 -2.27
C SER A 111 -5.58 3.40 -3.47
N GLY A 112 -6.00 2.90 -4.63
CA GLY A 112 -6.06 3.67 -5.86
C GLY A 112 -7.37 3.43 -6.63
N ASP A 113 -7.97 4.50 -7.14
CA ASP A 113 -9.21 4.41 -7.94
C ASP A 113 -8.98 3.74 -9.30
N ASP A 114 -7.78 3.86 -9.87
CA ASP A 114 -7.47 3.42 -11.23
C ASP A 114 -8.56 3.91 -12.21
N THR A 115 -8.81 5.21 -12.15
CA THR A 115 -9.98 5.87 -12.74
C THR A 115 -9.91 5.88 -14.25
N HIS A 116 -10.92 5.33 -14.92
CA HIS A 116 -11.13 5.38 -16.36
C HIS A 116 -12.35 6.21 -16.76
N ASN A 117 -13.20 6.57 -15.79
CA ASN A 117 -14.34 7.46 -15.95
C ASN A 117 -14.74 8.09 -14.61
N ASN A 118 -15.59 9.13 -14.64
CA ASN A 118 -15.96 9.91 -13.46
C ASN A 118 -16.71 9.11 -12.38
N GLU A 119 -17.37 8.02 -12.74
CA GLU A 119 -18.14 7.19 -11.78
C GLU A 119 -17.22 6.34 -10.89
N GLN A 120 -15.94 6.22 -11.25
CA GLN A 120 -14.95 5.45 -10.51
C GLN A 120 -14.17 6.29 -9.48
N LEU A 121 -14.41 7.60 -9.45
CA LEU A 121 -13.71 8.50 -8.54
C LEU A 121 -14.13 8.30 -7.09
N PHE A 122 -13.19 8.53 -6.18
CA PHE A 122 -13.37 8.61 -4.73
C PHE A 122 -13.87 7.32 -4.05
N ARG A 123 -13.58 6.17 -4.62
CA ARG A 123 -13.80 4.87 -3.97
C ARG A 123 -12.60 4.45 -3.14
N ASN A 124 -11.41 4.78 -3.64
CA ASN A 124 -10.13 4.37 -3.11
C ASN A 124 -9.25 5.60 -2.90
N TYR A 125 -8.83 5.85 -1.68
CA TYR A 125 -7.99 7.00 -1.37
C TYR A 125 -7.13 6.74 -0.14
N ASN A 126 -6.17 7.62 0.10
CA ASN A 126 -5.24 7.52 1.21
C ASN A 126 -5.30 8.79 2.05
N TYR A 127 -5.28 8.65 3.37
CA TYR A 127 -4.98 9.75 4.27
C TYR A 127 -3.48 9.77 4.54
N MET A 128 -2.83 10.89 4.27
CA MET A 128 -1.45 11.15 4.62
C MET A 128 -1.40 11.94 5.91
N LEU A 129 -0.62 11.47 6.88
CA LEU A 129 -0.45 12.11 8.18
C LEU A 129 0.75 13.05 8.07
N MET A 130 0.50 14.34 7.95
CA MET A 130 1.50 15.36 7.69
C MET A 130 1.25 16.56 8.61
N GLU A 131 2.32 17.25 9.00
CA GLU A 131 2.20 18.49 9.78
C GLU A 131 1.71 19.63 8.90
N ASP A 132 2.31 19.80 7.72
CA ASP A 132 1.97 20.82 6.74
C ASP A 132 1.67 20.23 5.37
N LEU A 133 0.87 20.91 4.55
CA LEU A 133 0.56 20.51 3.19
C LEU A 133 1.68 20.98 2.23
N THR A 134 2.85 20.37 2.37
CA THR A 134 4.01 20.61 1.52
C THR A 134 4.43 19.36 0.74
N THR A 135 5.19 19.56 -0.34
CA THR A 135 5.74 18.43 -1.12
C THR A 135 6.72 17.60 -0.29
N GLU A 136 7.51 18.23 0.56
CA GLU A 136 8.51 17.54 1.37
C GLU A 136 7.84 16.72 2.47
N ASP A 137 6.81 17.25 3.15
CA ASP A 137 6.07 16.49 4.16
C ASP A 137 5.34 15.30 3.52
N LEU A 138 4.78 15.47 2.31
CA LEU A 138 4.18 14.36 1.57
C LEU A 138 5.21 13.28 1.23
N LYS A 139 6.40 13.65 0.78
CA LYS A 139 7.48 12.69 0.52
C LYS A 139 7.89 11.94 1.79
N ASP A 140 8.00 12.66 2.90
CA ASP A 140 8.39 12.09 4.17
C ASP A 140 7.32 11.14 4.71
N ALA A 141 6.05 11.52 4.68
CA ALA A 141 4.94 10.67 5.06
C ALA A 141 4.91 9.37 4.23
N MET A 142 5.10 9.47 2.91
CA MET A 142 5.17 8.30 2.03
C MET A 142 6.36 7.38 2.35
N ARG A 143 7.54 7.94 2.65
CA ARG A 143 8.75 7.17 2.99
C ARG A 143 8.62 6.46 4.32
N LYS A 144 7.96 7.08 5.28
CA LYS A 144 7.79 6.57 6.64
C LYS A 144 6.56 5.68 6.79
N GLY A 145 5.63 5.73 5.82
CA GLY A 145 4.34 5.05 5.90
C GLY A 145 3.39 5.73 6.89
N GLU A 146 3.53 7.03 7.08
CA GLU A 146 2.63 7.86 7.89
C GLU A 146 1.33 8.11 7.13
N SER A 147 0.60 7.02 6.90
CA SER A 147 -0.63 7.04 6.11
C SER A 147 -1.53 5.86 6.46
N TYR A 148 -2.78 5.96 6.08
CA TYR A 148 -3.68 4.81 6.00
C TYR A 148 -4.53 4.89 4.75
N PHE A 149 -4.83 3.73 4.19
CA PHE A 149 -5.63 3.60 2.97
C PHE A 149 -7.10 3.35 3.29
N CYS A 150 -7.97 3.82 2.41
CA CYS A 150 -9.41 3.70 2.54
C CYS A 150 -10.04 3.09 1.29
N TYR A 151 -11.11 2.32 1.53
CA TYR A 151 -11.99 1.83 0.49
C TYR A 151 -13.44 2.12 0.87
N GLU A 152 -14.15 2.84 -0.01
CA GLU A 152 -15.58 3.13 0.11
C GLU A 152 -16.35 2.43 -1.00
N PRO A 153 -17.07 1.32 -0.71
CA PRO A 153 -17.74 0.51 -1.74
C PRO A 153 -18.72 1.27 -2.63
N LYS A 154 -19.31 2.33 -2.10
CA LYS A 154 -20.33 3.12 -2.84
C LYS A 154 -19.78 4.40 -3.45
N GLY A 155 -18.52 4.70 -3.27
CA GLY A 155 -17.80 5.83 -3.85
C GLY A 155 -18.52 7.17 -3.75
N SER A 156 -17.89 8.21 -4.08
CA SER A 156 -18.33 9.60 -4.26
C SER A 156 -17.67 10.60 -3.31
N GLY A 157 -16.67 10.15 -2.55
CA GLY A 157 -15.92 11.04 -1.66
C GLY A 157 -16.77 11.63 -0.53
N GLU A 158 -17.87 10.97 -0.16
CA GLU A 158 -18.71 11.43 0.94
C GLU A 158 -18.05 11.25 2.31
N GLY A 159 -16.81 10.71 2.33
CA GLY A 159 -16.02 10.58 3.55
C GLY A 159 -16.66 9.68 4.60
N LYS A 160 -17.32 8.62 4.16
CA LYS A 160 -17.99 7.66 5.06
C LYS A 160 -17.06 6.57 5.60
N ALA A 161 -15.84 6.46 5.04
CA ALA A 161 -14.85 5.58 5.64
C ALA A 161 -14.54 6.07 7.06
N PRO A 162 -14.38 5.15 8.02
CA PRO A 162 -13.99 5.53 9.38
C PRO A 162 -12.70 6.33 9.38
N ARG A 163 -12.69 7.43 10.15
CA ARG A 163 -11.49 8.23 10.34
C ARG A 163 -10.79 7.80 11.61
N ILE A 164 -9.48 7.59 11.49
CA ILE A 164 -8.60 7.38 12.63
C ILE A 164 -8.23 8.75 13.17
N SER A 165 -8.50 8.99 14.46
CA SER A 165 -8.16 10.23 15.16
C SER A 165 -6.87 10.12 15.99
N ALA A 166 -6.52 8.91 16.43
CA ALA A 166 -5.27 8.65 17.12
C ALA A 166 -4.79 7.21 16.93
N ILE A 167 -3.48 7.06 16.87
CA ILE A 167 -2.76 5.78 16.98
C ILE A 167 -1.69 6.00 18.04
N GLU A 168 -1.71 5.19 19.09
CA GLU A 168 -0.73 5.22 20.17
C GLU A 168 -0.01 3.89 20.27
N VAL A 169 1.30 3.91 20.29
CA VAL A 169 2.15 2.72 20.52
C VAL A 169 2.88 2.91 21.84
N ASP A 170 2.62 2.02 22.79
CA ASP A 170 3.34 1.99 24.07
C ASP A 170 4.30 0.79 24.10
N GLU A 171 5.56 1.09 23.92
CA GLU A 171 6.62 0.10 23.91
C GLU A 171 6.84 -0.58 25.27
N ASN A 172 6.47 0.05 26.38
CA ASN A 172 6.61 -0.51 27.71
C ASN A 172 5.55 -1.55 28.01
N SER A 173 4.29 -1.22 27.73
CA SER A 173 3.16 -2.15 27.89
C SER A 173 2.98 -3.08 26.68
N LYS A 174 3.72 -2.85 25.59
CA LYS A 174 3.59 -3.58 24.32
C LYS A 174 2.17 -3.50 23.75
N THR A 175 1.56 -2.32 23.82
CA THR A 175 0.21 -2.10 23.32
C THR A 175 0.18 -1.16 22.14
N ILE A 176 -0.79 -1.39 21.24
CA ILE A 176 -1.18 -0.46 20.18
C ILE A 176 -2.64 -0.07 20.43
N SER A 177 -2.92 1.22 20.51
CA SER A 177 -4.28 1.75 20.67
C SER A 177 -4.66 2.55 19.43
N ILE A 178 -5.88 2.33 18.94
CA ILE A 178 -6.46 3.10 17.84
C ILE A 178 -7.76 3.73 18.30
N GLU A 179 -7.90 5.03 18.07
CA GLU A 179 -9.15 5.76 18.21
C GLU A 179 -9.69 6.11 16.83
N ALA A 180 -10.93 5.71 16.55
CA ALA A 180 -11.59 5.93 15.27
C ALA A 180 -13.10 6.18 15.48
N ASN A 181 -13.76 6.83 14.53
CA ASN A 181 -15.21 7.05 14.56
C ASN A 181 -16.02 5.86 13.99
N GLY A 182 -15.42 4.67 13.91
CA GLY A 182 -16.03 3.44 13.44
C GLY A 182 -15.52 2.21 14.18
N LEU A 183 -16.00 1.04 13.78
CA LEU A 183 -15.57 -0.23 14.35
C LEU A 183 -14.11 -0.54 13.97
N VAL A 184 -13.35 -1.05 14.93
CA VAL A 184 -11.98 -1.52 14.73
C VAL A 184 -11.95 -3.04 14.83
N HIS A 185 -11.42 -3.69 13.80
CA HIS A 185 -11.15 -5.14 13.79
C HIS A 185 -9.64 -5.36 13.71
N TRP A 186 -9.09 -6.13 14.64
CA TRP A 186 -7.69 -6.49 14.62
C TRP A 186 -7.49 -7.81 13.87
N ILE A 187 -6.55 -7.83 12.93
CA ILE A 187 -6.18 -9.01 12.16
C ILE A 187 -4.71 -9.32 12.42
N TYR A 188 -4.42 -10.57 12.77
CA TYR A 188 -3.07 -11.05 13.04
C TYR A 188 -2.60 -12.00 11.94
N ALA A 189 -1.29 -12.07 11.73
CA ALA A 189 -0.65 -12.97 10.76
C ALA A 189 -0.77 -14.48 11.10
N THR A 190 -1.40 -14.82 12.22
CA THR A 190 -1.55 -16.22 12.70
C THR A 190 -2.93 -16.81 12.45
N ASP A 191 -3.66 -16.40 11.44
CA ASP A 191 -5.04 -16.84 11.12
C ASP A 191 -6.09 -16.60 12.23
N LYS A 192 -5.74 -15.82 13.25
CA LYS A 192 -6.68 -15.48 14.31
C LYS A 192 -7.19 -14.06 14.10
N THR A 193 -8.47 -13.96 13.80
CA THR A 193 -9.19 -12.68 13.88
C THR A 193 -9.67 -12.48 15.29
N SER A 194 -9.35 -11.37 15.92
CA SER A 194 -10.06 -10.90 17.10
C SER A 194 -10.94 -9.72 16.71
N SER A 195 -12.23 -9.81 16.94
CA SER A 195 -13.12 -8.66 16.86
C SER A 195 -13.03 -7.91 18.17
N ALA A 196 -12.39 -6.77 18.19
CA ALA A 196 -12.50 -5.87 19.31
C ALA A 196 -13.76 -5.01 19.16
N ALA A 197 -14.47 -4.89 20.25
CA ALA A 197 -15.82 -4.34 20.31
C ALA A 197 -15.94 -2.89 19.84
N SER A 198 -17.12 -2.57 19.44
CA SER A 198 -17.88 -1.36 19.22
C SER A 198 -17.61 -0.10 20.08
N SER A 199 -16.38 0.20 20.42
CA SER A 199 -16.03 1.47 21.06
C SER A 199 -15.23 2.34 20.10
N ALA A 200 -15.35 3.66 20.25
CA ALA A 200 -14.54 4.62 19.48
C ALA A 200 -13.02 4.47 19.74
N ARG A 201 -12.63 3.62 20.70
CA ARG A 201 -11.24 3.28 21.01
C ARG A 201 -11.09 1.76 21.13
N SER A 202 -10.05 1.23 20.52
CA SER A 202 -9.67 -0.19 20.62
C SER A 202 -8.18 -0.33 20.88
N THR A 203 -7.81 -1.26 21.74
CA THR A 203 -6.41 -1.53 22.11
C THR A 203 -6.11 -3.01 21.93
N ILE A 204 -4.92 -3.32 21.40
CA ILE A 204 -4.36 -4.66 21.34
C ILE A 204 -3.13 -4.72 22.24
N VAL A 205 -2.93 -5.87 22.89
CA VAL A 205 -1.80 -6.17 23.78
C VAL A 205 -0.93 -7.25 23.18
#